data_a44c9ee4ad27edbcd9cc24cb4c6ad71c
#
_entry.id   a44c9ee4ad27edbcd9cc24cb4c6ad71c
#
_cell.length_a   1.000
_cell.length_b   1.000
_cell.length_c   1.000
_cell.angle_alpha   90.00
_cell.angle_beta   90.00
_cell.angle_gamma   90.00
#
_symmetry.space_group_name_H-M   'P 1'
#
loop_
_entity.id
_entity.type
_entity.pdbx_description
1 polymer ?
#
loop_
_entity_poly.entity_id
_entity_poly.type
_entity_poly.pdbx_seq_one_letter_code
_entity_poly.pdbx_strand_id
1 'polypeptide(L)' 'MEKGYSLRQTADALGIKPKTARRWVQIGKIKASKIPGTRRWLILESEIKRLQGGE' A
#
# COMPACT_ATOMS: atom_id res chain seq x y z
N MET A 1 -0.38 0.41 -18.01
CA MET A 1 -0.25 1.31 -16.83
C MET A 1 -0.63 0.57 -15.57
N GLU A 2 0.11 0.79 -14.51
CA GLU A 2 -0.18 0.14 -13.26
C GLU A 2 -1.36 0.81 -12.56
N LYS A 3 -2.16 -0.01 -11.92
CA LYS A 3 -3.29 0.47 -11.14
C LYS A 3 -2.81 0.94 -9.77
N GLY A 4 -3.33 2.07 -9.31
CA GLY A 4 -3.02 2.60 -7.98
C GLY A 4 -4.09 2.18 -6.99
N TYR A 5 -3.66 1.87 -5.78
CA TYR A 5 -4.54 1.44 -4.70
C TYR A 5 -4.41 2.37 -3.51
N SER A 6 -5.51 2.56 -2.79
CA SER A 6 -5.46 3.29 -1.53
C SER A 6 -4.87 2.40 -0.45
N LEU A 7 -4.53 3.01 0.68
CA LEU A 7 -4.00 2.25 1.82
C LEU A 7 -5.00 1.20 2.28
N ARG A 8 -6.27 1.57 2.33
CA ARG A 8 -7.32 0.65 2.75
C ARG A 8 -7.47 -0.52 1.79
N GLN A 9 -7.43 -0.24 0.49
CA GLN A 9 -7.51 -1.28 -0.53
C GLN A 9 -6.29 -2.20 -0.45
N THR A 10 -5.13 -1.64 -0.19
CA THR A 10 -3.90 -2.42 -0.03
C THR A 10 -4.00 -3.35 1.17
N ALA A 11 -4.50 -2.83 2.29
CA ALA A 11 -4.67 -3.65 3.49
C ALA A 11 -5.62 -4.81 3.21
N ASP A 12 -6.71 -4.53 2.51
CA ASP A 12 -7.70 -5.55 2.16
C ASP A 12 -7.08 -6.62 1.27
N ALA A 13 -6.32 -6.20 0.26
CA ALA A 13 -5.66 -7.11 -0.65
C ALA A 13 -4.61 -7.99 0.05
N LEU A 14 -3.95 -7.46 1.06
CA LEU A 14 -2.93 -8.19 1.81
C LEU A 14 -3.50 -8.97 2.99
N GLY A 15 -4.78 -8.80 3.27
CA GLY A 15 -5.42 -9.49 4.39
C GLY A 15 -4.99 -8.98 5.76
N ILE A 16 -4.63 -7.70 5.83
CA ILE A 16 -4.21 -7.07 7.08
C ILE A 16 -5.12 -5.89 7.39
N LYS A 17 -5.02 -5.40 8.61
CA LYS A 17 -5.82 -4.24 9.02
C LYS A 17 -5.25 -2.95 8.42
N PRO A 18 -6.10 -1.96 8.10
CA PRO A 18 -5.62 -0.69 7.58
C PRO A 18 -4.57 -0.02 8.49
N LYS A 19 -4.73 -0.16 9.78
CA LYS A 19 -3.76 0.38 10.74
C LYS A 19 -2.39 -0.28 10.57
N THR A 20 -2.37 -1.58 10.36
CA THR A 20 -1.13 -2.32 10.12
C THR A 20 -0.50 -1.89 8.80
N ALA A 21 -1.30 -1.74 7.76
CA ALA A 21 -0.81 -1.30 6.46
C ALA A 21 -0.17 0.09 6.57
N ARG A 22 -0.81 0.98 7.29
CA ARG A 22 -0.28 2.33 7.50
C ARG A 22 1.08 2.28 8.21
N ARG A 23 1.19 1.44 9.21
CA ARG A 23 2.45 1.27 9.94
C ARG A 23 3.54 0.75 9.02
N TRP A 24 3.21 -0.23 8.18
CA TRP A 24 4.17 -0.79 7.23
C TRP A 24 4.66 0.25 6.22
N VAL A 25 3.78 1.15 5.80
CA VAL A 25 4.17 2.24 4.92
C VAL A 25 5.14 3.18 5.65
N GLN A 26 4.86 3.49 6.91
CA GLN A 26 5.68 4.39 7.70
C GLN A 26 7.08 3.85 7.95
N ILE A 27 7.20 2.54 8.15
CA ILE A 27 8.51 1.92 8.40
C ILE A 27 9.24 1.52 7.12
N GLY A 28 8.64 1.78 5.96
CA GLY A 28 9.27 1.51 4.69
C GLY A 28 9.09 0.10 4.16
N LYS A 29 8.26 -0.71 4.81
CA LYS A 29 8.01 -2.07 4.35
C LYS A 29 7.16 -2.10 3.09
N ILE A 30 6.26 -1.14 2.94
CA ILE A 30 5.46 -0.96 1.74
C ILE A 30 5.87 0.35 1.10
N LYS A 31 6.25 0.29 -0.17
CA LYS A 31 6.57 1.50 -0.91
C LYS A 31 5.27 2.17 -1.35
N ALA A 32 5.08 3.39 -0.95
CA ALA A 32 3.88 4.15 -1.27
C ALA A 32 4.26 5.59 -1.59
N SER A 33 3.48 6.20 -2.47
CA SER A 33 3.63 7.59 -2.80
C SER A 33 2.50 8.38 -2.18
N LYS A 34 2.82 9.55 -1.65
CA LYS A 34 1.79 10.42 -1.09
C LYS A 34 1.26 11.32 -2.20
N ILE A 35 -0.06 11.38 -2.33
CA ILE A 35 -0.68 12.22 -3.35
C ILE A 35 -0.64 13.66 -2.89
N PRO A 36 -0.04 14.58 -3.69
CA PRO A 36 0.05 16.00 -3.30
C PRO A 36 -1.33 16.59 -3.02
N GLY A 37 -1.41 17.39 -1.98
CA GLY A 37 -2.65 18.06 -1.61
C GLY A 37 -3.66 17.18 -0.89
N THR A 38 -3.31 15.94 -0.60
CA THR A 38 -4.17 15.02 0.14
C THR A 38 -3.37 14.31 1.21
N ARG A 39 -4.08 13.58 2.07
CA ARG A 39 -3.44 12.72 3.06
C ARG A 39 -3.46 11.26 2.65
N ARG A 40 -3.74 11.01 1.38
CA ARG A 40 -3.88 9.66 0.88
C ARG A 40 -2.55 9.12 0.37
N TRP A 41 -2.40 7.82 0.51
CA TRP A 41 -1.26 7.11 -0.02
C TRP A 41 -1.68 6.38 -1.29
N LEU A 42 -0.76 6.32 -2.26
CA LEU A 42 -0.96 5.58 -3.49
C LEU A 42 0.03 4.43 -3.52
N ILE A 43 -0.48 3.21 -3.56
CA ILE A 43 0.34 2.02 -3.62
C ILE A 43 0.12 1.37 -4.99
N LEU A 44 1.20 1.11 -5.70
CA LEU A 44 1.11 0.51 -7.03
C LEU A 44 0.79 -0.97 -6.94
N GLU A 45 0.07 -1.47 -7.94
CA GLU A 45 -0.33 -2.87 -7.99
C GLU A 45 0.88 -3.81 -7.95
N SER A 46 1.97 -3.44 -8.60
CA SER A 46 3.18 -4.25 -8.59
C SER A 46 3.72 -4.44 -7.18
N GLU A 47 3.61 -3.43 -6.35
CA GLU A 47 4.06 -3.51 -4.97
C GLU A 47 3.18 -4.48 -4.17
N ILE A 48 1.88 -4.42 -4.39
CA ILE A 48 0.96 -5.33 -3.72
C ILE A 48 1.24 -6.77 -4.13
N LYS A 49 1.46 -7.00 -5.41
CA LYS A 49 1.77 -8.35 -5.91
C LYS A 49 3.06 -8.89 -5.33
N ARG A 50 4.06 -8.03 -5.21
CA ARG A 50 5.34 -8.42 -4.62
C ARG A 50 5.16 -8.87 -3.17
N LEU A 51 4.36 -8.14 -2.42
CA LEU A 51 4.10 -8.46 -1.02
C LEU A 51 3.24 -9.72 -0.88
N GLN A 52 2.29 -9.90 -1.77
CA GLN A 52 1.46 -11.10 -1.78
C GLN A 52 2.24 -12.34 -2.17
N GLY A 53 3.29 -12.17 -2.95
CA GLY A 53 4.12 -13.27 -3.39
C GLY A 53 4.99 -13.87 -2.30
N GLY A 54 4.98 -13.29 -1.12
CA GLY A 54 5.70 -13.83 0.02
C GLY A 54 7.20 -13.53 0.03
N GLU A 55 7.61 -12.61 -0.80
CA GLU A 55 9.03 -12.23 -0.88
C GLU A 55 9.33 -10.94 -0.19
#